data_40b9f1348491f4dca2d5238e2bf24bab
#
_entry.id   40b9f1348491f4dca2d5238e2bf24bab
#
_cell.length_a   1.000
_cell.length_b   1.000
_cell.length_c   1.000
_cell.angle_alpha   90.00
_cell.angle_beta   90.00
_cell.angle_gamma   90.00
#
_symmetry.space_group_name_H-M   'P 1'
#
loop_
_entity.id
_entity.type
_entity.pdbx_description
1 polymer ?
#
loop_
_entity_poly.entity_id
_entity_poly.type
_entity_poly.pdbx_seq_one_letter_code
_entity_poly.pdbx_strand_id
1 'polypeptide(L)'
;MKFTLILGCCTAFGLVTACTTTPTTTPMQRDAYLQQFIGQSSQAIQAKLDLGSIGYQQVLSPTVNDQTLTYTVIRPMTIPVPMAQNPADIDSGAIPIQITPRAQSYDVNLQCKIVYYLEQNVAKSVHYTGRTC
;
A
#
# COMPACT_ATOMS: atom_id res chain seq x y z
N MET A 1 -66.54 -10.79 3.16
CA MET A 1 -66.07 -9.47 3.58
C MET A 1 -64.81 -9.65 4.39
N LYS A 2 -63.62 -9.50 3.79
CA LYS A 2 -62.33 -9.46 4.50
C LYS A 2 -61.53 -8.29 3.92
N PHE A 3 -61.37 -7.25 4.74
CA PHE A 3 -60.59 -6.08 4.45
C PHE A 3 -59.10 -6.41 4.63
N THR A 4 -58.34 -6.33 3.57
CA THR A 4 -56.89 -6.47 3.62
C THR A 4 -56.27 -5.07 3.67
N LEU A 5 -55.71 -4.71 4.80
CA LEU A 5 -55.01 -3.47 5.05
C LEU A 5 -53.61 -3.62 4.49
N ILE A 6 -53.28 -2.89 3.42
CA ILE A 6 -51.94 -2.82 2.85
C ILE A 6 -51.18 -1.70 3.55
N LEU A 7 -50.25 -2.10 4.43
CA LEU A 7 -49.35 -1.17 5.13
C LEU A 7 -48.15 -0.88 4.21
N GLY A 8 -48.10 0.34 3.66
CA GLY A 8 -47.02 0.80 2.84
C GLY A 8 -45.74 1.05 3.68
N CYS A 9 -44.72 0.28 3.41
CA CYS A 9 -43.41 0.45 4.01
C CYS A 9 -42.58 1.43 3.15
N CYS A 10 -42.49 2.72 3.57
CA CYS A 10 -41.58 3.69 3.00
C CYS A 10 -40.15 3.38 3.43
N THR A 11 -39.38 2.70 2.58
CA THR A 11 -37.94 2.51 2.75
C THR A 11 -37.21 3.77 2.35
N ALA A 12 -36.77 4.56 3.34
CA ALA A 12 -35.84 5.66 3.15
C ALA A 12 -34.44 5.11 2.85
N PHE A 13 -34.03 5.19 1.60
CA PHE A 13 -32.66 4.85 1.15
C PHE A 13 -31.73 5.96 1.62
N GLY A 14 -31.07 5.76 2.75
CA GLY A 14 -29.99 6.61 3.20
C GLY A 14 -28.75 6.36 2.34
N LEU A 15 -28.33 7.36 1.56
CA LEU A 15 -27.06 7.38 0.84
C LEU A 15 -25.92 7.47 1.86
N VAL A 16 -25.33 6.33 2.21
CA VAL A 16 -24.10 6.27 2.98
C VAL A 16 -22.94 6.55 2.02
N THR A 17 -22.47 7.81 1.99
CA THR A 17 -21.20 8.16 1.34
C THR A 17 -20.05 7.55 2.14
N ALA A 18 -19.60 6.40 1.74
CA ALA A 18 -18.41 5.79 2.28
C ALA A 18 -17.18 6.59 1.83
N CYS A 19 -16.61 7.40 2.73
CA CYS A 19 -15.26 7.93 2.56
C CYS A 19 -14.30 6.74 2.56
N THR A 20 -13.76 6.39 1.40
CA THR A 20 -12.67 5.43 1.27
C THR A 20 -11.38 6.09 1.76
N THR A 21 -11.13 6.05 3.07
CA THR A 21 -9.80 6.30 3.60
C THR A 21 -8.92 5.13 3.23
N THR A 22 -7.90 5.38 2.41
CA THR A 22 -6.87 4.37 2.11
C THR A 22 -6.22 3.97 3.43
N PRO A 23 -6.32 2.72 3.88
CA PRO A 23 -5.74 2.33 5.16
C PRO A 23 -4.22 2.44 5.06
N THR A 24 -3.63 3.35 5.85
CA THR A 24 -2.18 3.41 6.02
C THR A 24 -1.78 2.24 6.91
N THR A 25 -1.43 1.12 6.31
CA THR A 25 -1.04 -0.09 7.03
C THR A 25 0.30 0.12 7.74
N THR A 26 0.34 -0.10 9.04
CA THR A 26 1.58 -0.03 9.81
C THR A 26 2.51 -1.21 9.48
N PRO A 27 3.85 -1.09 9.68
CA PRO A 27 4.76 -2.21 9.48
C PRO A 27 4.37 -3.48 10.27
N MET A 28 3.89 -3.31 11.50
CA MET A 28 3.44 -4.43 12.34
C MET A 28 2.20 -5.13 11.76
N GLN A 29 1.25 -4.38 11.21
CA GLN A 29 0.07 -4.97 10.57
C GLN A 29 0.42 -5.73 9.30
N ARG A 30 1.38 -5.22 8.51
CA ARG A 30 1.89 -5.92 7.33
C ARG A 30 2.58 -7.23 7.70
N ASP A 31 3.43 -7.20 8.72
CA ASP A 31 4.10 -8.38 9.23
C ASP A 31 3.09 -9.44 9.69
N ALA A 32 2.13 -9.08 10.54
CA ALA A 32 1.08 -9.97 10.99
C ALA A 32 0.27 -10.56 9.82
N TYR A 33 -0.04 -9.75 8.81
CA TYR A 33 -0.75 -10.21 7.62
C TYR A 33 0.07 -11.23 6.81
N LEU A 34 1.37 -11.00 6.62
CA LEU A 34 2.23 -11.92 5.87
C LEU A 34 2.46 -13.22 6.63
N GLN A 35 2.59 -13.17 7.96
CA GLN A 35 2.83 -14.35 8.79
C GLN A 35 1.63 -15.32 8.82
N GLN A 36 0.40 -14.86 8.62
CA GLN A 36 -0.78 -15.74 8.60
C GLN A 36 -0.76 -16.79 7.47
N PHE A 37 0.09 -16.61 6.47
CA PHE A 37 0.26 -17.56 5.36
C PHE A 37 1.30 -18.64 5.63
N ILE A 38 2.03 -18.60 6.74
CA ILE A 38 2.92 -19.66 7.16
C ILE A 38 2.10 -20.93 7.43
N GLY A 39 2.57 -22.06 6.94
CA GLY A 39 1.86 -23.34 6.98
C GLY A 39 0.92 -23.59 5.80
N GLN A 40 0.76 -22.63 4.89
CA GLN A 40 -0.04 -22.80 3.68
C GLN A 40 0.83 -23.23 2.49
N SER A 41 0.22 -23.90 1.51
CA SER A 41 0.91 -24.28 0.27
C SER A 41 1.16 -23.06 -0.62
N SER A 42 2.18 -23.13 -1.48
CA SER A 42 2.51 -22.04 -2.41
C SER A 42 1.32 -21.64 -3.29
N GLN A 43 0.51 -22.60 -3.74
CA GLN A 43 -0.70 -22.33 -4.53
C GLN A 43 -1.77 -21.61 -3.70
N ALA A 44 -1.98 -22.01 -2.44
CA ALA A 44 -2.94 -21.35 -1.56
C ALA A 44 -2.52 -19.91 -1.25
N ILE A 45 -1.23 -19.67 -1.08
CA ILE A 45 -0.68 -18.31 -0.89
C ILE A 45 -0.93 -17.47 -2.14
N GLN A 46 -0.61 -17.97 -3.33
CA GLN A 46 -0.84 -17.23 -4.58
C GLN A 46 -2.32 -16.90 -4.82
N ALA A 47 -3.23 -17.76 -4.38
CA ALA A 47 -4.67 -17.54 -4.55
C ALA A 47 -5.28 -16.54 -3.54
N LYS A 48 -4.69 -16.41 -2.35
CA LYS A 48 -5.28 -15.66 -1.23
C LYS A 48 -4.52 -14.40 -0.83
N LEU A 49 -3.23 -14.32 -1.15
CA LEU A 49 -2.40 -13.20 -0.76
C LEU A 49 -2.74 -11.95 -1.59
N ASP A 50 -3.34 -10.98 -0.94
CA ASP A 50 -3.63 -9.67 -1.53
C ASP A 50 -2.68 -8.61 -0.97
N LEU A 51 -1.61 -8.32 -1.73
CA LEU A 51 -0.62 -7.32 -1.35
C LEU A 51 -1.13 -5.89 -1.52
N GLY A 52 -2.19 -5.68 -2.32
CA GLY A 52 -2.86 -4.39 -2.43
C GLY A 52 -3.53 -3.97 -1.13
N SER A 53 -4.12 -4.92 -0.39
CA SER A 53 -4.79 -4.67 0.88
C SER A 53 -3.86 -4.12 1.97
N ILE A 54 -2.56 -4.40 1.88
CA ILE A 54 -1.53 -3.90 2.81
C ILE A 54 -0.71 -2.73 2.27
N GLY A 55 -1.22 -2.07 1.21
CA GLY A 55 -0.73 -0.78 0.73
C GLY A 55 0.34 -0.84 -0.36
N TYR A 56 0.56 -1.99 -1.01
CA TYR A 56 1.42 -2.07 -2.19
C TYR A 56 0.62 -1.79 -3.46
N GLN A 57 1.13 -0.89 -4.30
CA GLN A 57 0.40 -0.43 -5.49
C GLN A 57 0.74 -1.23 -6.75
N GLN A 58 1.96 -1.72 -6.87
CA GLN A 58 2.40 -2.52 -8.00
C GLN A 58 2.99 -3.83 -7.52
N VAL A 59 2.46 -4.92 -8.01
CA VAL A 59 2.91 -6.27 -7.69
C VAL A 59 3.34 -6.93 -8.99
N LEU A 60 4.60 -7.35 -9.07
CA LEU A 60 5.08 -8.15 -10.19
C LEU A 60 4.63 -9.60 -10.02
N SER A 61 4.54 -10.32 -11.14
CA SER A 61 4.19 -11.75 -11.11
C SER A 61 5.11 -12.50 -10.15
N PRO A 62 4.57 -13.36 -9.28
CA PRO A 62 5.38 -14.11 -8.33
C PRO A 62 6.31 -15.09 -9.04
N THR A 63 7.50 -15.25 -8.49
CA THR A 63 8.44 -16.28 -8.94
C THR A 63 8.40 -17.44 -7.96
N VAL A 64 8.15 -18.63 -8.46
CA VAL A 64 8.06 -19.86 -7.67
C VAL A 64 9.18 -20.80 -8.09
N ASN A 65 9.87 -21.36 -7.11
CA ASN A 65 10.76 -22.50 -7.27
C ASN A 65 10.51 -23.52 -6.14
N ASP A 66 11.25 -24.62 -6.13
CA ASP A 66 11.04 -25.73 -5.18
C ASP A 66 11.19 -25.31 -3.71
N GLN A 67 11.94 -24.25 -3.44
CA GLN A 67 12.30 -23.81 -2.09
C GLN A 67 11.75 -22.43 -1.73
N THR A 68 11.32 -21.63 -2.70
CA THR A 68 10.87 -20.26 -2.43
C THR A 68 9.72 -19.83 -3.32
N LEU A 69 8.83 -19.03 -2.73
CA LEU A 69 7.84 -18.24 -3.43
C LEU A 69 8.16 -16.76 -3.17
N THR A 70 8.54 -16.04 -4.22
CA THR A 70 9.01 -14.66 -4.13
C THR A 70 8.04 -13.71 -4.80
N TYR A 71 7.60 -12.69 -4.06
CA TYR A 71 6.87 -11.53 -4.58
C TYR A 71 7.80 -10.32 -4.61
N THR A 72 7.77 -9.57 -5.70
CA THR A 72 8.42 -8.27 -5.78
C THR A 72 7.34 -7.21 -5.88
N VAL A 73 7.32 -6.30 -4.93
CA VAL A 73 6.35 -5.20 -4.86
C VAL A 73 7.06 -3.87 -5.01
N ILE A 74 6.39 -2.91 -5.63
CA ILE A 74 6.90 -1.58 -5.88
C ILE A 74 5.98 -0.58 -5.20
N ARG A 75 6.57 0.33 -4.44
CA ARG A 75 5.87 1.47 -3.86
C ARG A 75 6.43 2.74 -4.45
N PRO A 76 5.67 3.46 -5.30
CA PRO A 76 6.08 4.78 -5.76
C PRO A 76 6.05 5.77 -4.59
N MET A 77 7.09 6.56 -4.49
CA MET A 77 7.17 7.67 -3.52
C MET A 77 7.66 8.92 -4.20
N THR A 78 7.00 10.03 -3.92
CA THR A 78 7.43 11.35 -4.37
C THR A 78 8.25 12.00 -3.27
N ILE A 79 9.51 12.30 -3.56
CA ILE A 79 10.44 12.93 -2.62
C ILE A 79 10.51 14.43 -2.95
N PRO A 80 10.04 15.32 -2.06
CA PRO A 80 10.25 16.74 -2.24
C PRO A 80 11.73 17.08 -2.05
N VAL A 81 12.29 17.82 -2.99
CA VAL A 81 13.66 18.35 -2.84
C VAL A 81 13.57 19.66 -2.07
N PRO A 82 14.15 19.77 -0.87
CA PRO A 82 14.25 21.04 -0.18
C PRO A 82 15.11 21.98 -1.01
N MET A 83 14.54 23.08 -1.49
CA MET A 83 15.30 24.16 -2.10
C MET A 83 16.17 24.79 -1.00
N ALA A 84 17.48 24.79 -1.20
CA ALA A 84 18.39 25.55 -0.35
C ALA A 84 17.99 27.03 -0.46
N GLN A 85 17.50 27.63 0.61
CA GLN A 85 17.36 29.06 0.69
C GLN A 85 18.77 29.66 0.69
N ASN A 86 19.05 30.49 -0.30
CA ASN A 86 20.32 31.17 -0.39
C ASN A 86 20.44 32.15 0.80
N PRO A 87 21.34 31.96 1.75
CA PRO A 87 21.44 32.85 2.91
C PRO A 87 21.94 34.26 2.55
N ALA A 88 22.31 34.50 1.28
CA ALA A 88 22.80 35.79 0.82
C ALA A 88 21.69 36.84 0.60
N ASP A 89 20.42 36.49 0.66
CA ASP A 89 19.31 37.41 0.34
C ASP A 89 18.77 38.18 1.56
N ILE A 90 19.34 38.00 2.75
CA ILE A 90 18.80 38.61 3.98
C ILE A 90 19.34 40.05 4.24
N ASP A 91 20.41 40.46 3.58
CA ASP A 91 21.11 41.67 3.98
C ASP A 91 21.26 42.79 2.89
N SER A 92 20.67 42.63 1.71
CA SER A 92 20.90 43.57 0.62
C SER A 92 19.74 44.49 0.25
N GLY A 93 18.65 44.55 1.01
CA GLY A 93 17.51 45.44 0.73
C GLY A 93 16.88 45.28 -0.66
N ALA A 94 17.23 44.25 -1.38
CA ALA A 94 16.66 43.95 -2.67
C ALA A 94 15.24 43.42 -2.52
N ILE A 95 14.34 43.89 -3.34
CA ILE A 95 12.94 43.45 -3.43
C ILE A 95 12.96 41.91 -3.59
N PRO A 96 12.31 41.14 -2.70
CA PRO A 96 12.29 39.69 -2.83
C PRO A 96 11.63 39.34 -4.17
N ILE A 97 12.41 38.83 -5.09
CA ILE A 97 11.88 38.18 -6.29
C ILE A 97 11.15 36.96 -5.74
N GLN A 98 9.84 36.98 -5.80
CA GLN A 98 9.01 35.81 -5.49
C GLN A 98 9.30 34.75 -6.55
N ILE A 99 10.40 34.02 -6.36
CA ILE A 99 10.59 32.77 -7.06
C ILE A 99 9.54 31.85 -6.43
N THR A 100 8.43 31.68 -7.14
CA THR A 100 7.48 30.62 -6.79
C THR A 100 8.28 29.32 -6.74
N PRO A 101 8.51 28.72 -5.57
CA PRO A 101 9.23 27.48 -5.53
C PRO A 101 8.30 26.44 -6.20
N ARG A 102 8.54 26.13 -7.47
CA ARG A 102 8.12 24.84 -7.97
C ARG A 102 8.90 23.85 -7.12
N ALA A 103 8.21 23.30 -6.12
CA ALA A 103 8.76 22.22 -5.34
C ALA A 103 9.20 21.15 -6.34
N GLN A 104 10.49 21.10 -6.64
CA GLN A 104 11.04 20.07 -7.48
C GLN A 104 10.91 18.79 -6.66
N SER A 105 10.06 17.93 -7.12
CA SER A 105 9.93 16.59 -6.57
C SER A 105 10.36 15.60 -7.64
N TYR A 106 10.95 14.49 -7.25
CA TYR A 106 11.17 13.38 -8.15
C TYR A 106 10.59 12.11 -7.57
N ASP A 107 10.07 11.31 -8.48
CA ASP A 107 9.44 10.05 -8.12
C ASP A 107 10.50 8.95 -8.10
N VAL A 108 10.51 8.18 -7.01
CA VAL A 108 11.35 7.00 -6.85
C VAL A 108 10.47 5.78 -6.64
N ASN A 109 10.84 4.69 -7.30
CA ASN A 109 10.19 3.41 -7.13
C ASN A 109 10.99 2.59 -6.11
N LEU A 110 10.47 2.47 -4.91
CA LEU A 110 11.08 1.66 -3.87
C LEU A 110 10.57 0.23 -3.96
N GLN A 111 11.50 -0.73 -3.93
CA GLN A 111 11.17 -2.14 -4.03
C GLN A 111 11.21 -2.81 -2.65
N CYS A 112 10.28 -3.76 -2.47
CA CYS A 112 10.29 -4.74 -1.40
C CYS A 112 10.21 -6.14 -2.02
N LYS A 113 11.09 -7.05 -1.58
CA LYS A 113 11.01 -8.48 -1.87
C LYS A 113 10.45 -9.20 -0.66
N ILE A 114 9.38 -9.96 -0.87
CA ILE A 114 8.75 -10.82 0.12
C ILE A 114 9.02 -12.25 -0.32
N VAL A 115 9.74 -13.02 0.50
CA VAL A 115 10.18 -14.38 0.18
C VAL A 115 9.61 -15.34 1.21
N TYR A 116 8.74 -16.23 0.79
CA TYR A 116 8.32 -17.39 1.56
C TYR A 116 9.27 -18.55 1.28
N TYR A 117 9.89 -19.07 2.31
CA TYR A 117 10.70 -20.30 2.19
C TYR A 117 9.79 -21.52 2.32
N LEU A 118 9.92 -22.41 1.35
CA LEU A 118 9.06 -23.58 1.22
C LEU A 118 9.80 -24.84 1.60
N GLU A 119 9.12 -25.74 2.30
CA GLU A 119 9.50 -27.12 2.48
C GLU A 119 8.33 -28.01 2.07
N GLN A 120 8.56 -28.91 1.14
CA GLN A 120 7.50 -29.76 0.58
C GLN A 120 6.30 -28.93 0.08
N ASN A 121 6.59 -27.80 -0.58
CA ASN A 121 5.59 -26.87 -1.09
C ASN A 121 4.75 -26.14 -0.03
N VAL A 122 5.14 -26.17 1.23
CA VAL A 122 4.48 -25.49 2.37
C VAL A 122 5.40 -24.40 2.93
N ALA A 123 4.87 -23.18 3.11
CA ALA A 123 5.63 -22.08 3.65
C ALA A 123 5.99 -22.31 5.13
N LYS A 124 7.27 -22.25 5.45
CA LYS A 124 7.81 -22.40 6.80
C LYS A 124 8.18 -21.07 7.45
N SER A 125 8.60 -20.13 6.63
CA SER A 125 8.94 -18.78 7.09
C SER A 125 8.72 -17.76 5.98
N VAL A 126 8.60 -16.50 6.39
CA VAL A 126 8.54 -15.36 5.47
C VAL A 126 9.64 -14.37 5.84
N HIS A 127 10.36 -13.88 4.85
CA HIS A 127 11.35 -12.84 4.99
C HIS A 127 11.09 -11.75 3.96
N TYR A 128 11.39 -10.52 4.34
CA TYR A 128 11.23 -9.39 3.44
C TYR A 128 12.44 -8.46 3.53
N THR A 129 12.85 -7.98 2.36
CA THR A 129 14.01 -7.11 2.21
C THR A 129 13.68 -5.97 1.26
N GLY A 130 14.08 -4.77 1.64
CA GLY A 130 13.85 -3.56 0.86
C GLY A 130 13.47 -2.38 1.73
N ARG A 131 13.52 -1.19 1.15
CA ARG A 131 13.25 0.05 1.90
C ARG A 131 11.77 0.30 2.17
N THR A 132 10.88 -0.42 1.50
CA THR A 132 9.43 -0.27 1.61
C THR A 132 8.73 -1.46 2.24
N CYS A 133 9.49 -2.43 2.68
CA CYS A 133 8.96 -3.49 3.50
C CYS A 133 8.68 -2.97 4.92
#